data_40ccb258f17b1b849662e870f2607453
#
_entry.id   40ccb258f17b1b849662e870f2607453
#
_cell.length_a   1.000
_cell.length_b   1.000
_cell.length_c   1.000
_cell.angle_alpha   90.00
_cell.angle_beta   90.00
_cell.angle_gamma   90.00
#
_symmetry.space_group_name_H-M   'P 1'
#
loop_
_entity.id
_entity.type
_entity.pdbx_description
1 polymer ?
#
loop_
_entity_poly.entity_id
_entity_poly.type
_entity_poly.pdbx_seq_one_letter_code
_entity_poly.pdbx_strand_id
1 'polypeptide(L)'
;MGKKKFFVNKLHHSSKRNYLKRMSNQKVRGMQIASKYGYDYWDGKRRYGYGGYKYIPGRWRGVAKKLIKNYSLNNNSQILDVGCGKAYLLHEIKLLLPEIKIYGFDISSYAISKSKDTV
;
A
#
# COMPACT_ATOMS: atom_id res chain seq x y z
N MET A 1 16.50 21.61 6.06
CA MET A 1 15.23 21.22 5.42
C MET A 1 15.47 20.01 4.52
N GLY A 2 14.74 18.93 4.72
CA GLY A 2 14.88 17.71 3.93
C GLY A 2 14.48 17.88 2.47
N LYS A 3 15.18 17.21 1.54
CA LYS A 3 14.76 17.19 0.13
C LYS A 3 13.58 16.25 -0.07
N LYS A 4 12.57 16.72 -0.83
CA LYS A 4 11.45 15.87 -1.25
C LYS A 4 11.97 14.79 -2.21
N LYS A 5 11.63 13.52 -1.93
CA LYS A 5 11.99 12.38 -2.76
C LYS A 5 10.73 11.69 -3.28
N PHE A 6 10.77 11.23 -4.52
CA PHE A 6 9.64 10.58 -5.19
C PHE A 6 9.99 9.13 -5.50
N PHE A 7 9.33 8.20 -4.81
CA PHE A 7 9.61 6.76 -4.96
C PHE A 7 8.58 6.03 -5.82
N VAL A 8 7.35 6.57 -5.90
CA VAL A 8 6.20 5.85 -6.48
C VAL A 8 5.62 6.50 -7.74
N ASN A 9 6.18 7.61 -8.22
CA ASN A 9 5.61 8.36 -9.35
C ASN A 9 5.43 7.53 -10.62
N LYS A 10 6.36 6.60 -10.90
CA LYS A 10 6.27 5.70 -12.06
C LYS A 10 5.29 4.55 -11.86
N LEU A 11 4.91 4.26 -10.61
CA LEU A 11 4.01 3.17 -10.25
C LEU A 11 2.55 3.60 -10.30
N HIS A 12 2.26 4.84 -9.94
CA HIS A 12 0.91 5.38 -9.87
C HIS A 12 0.59 6.18 -11.13
N HIS A 13 -0.40 5.71 -11.88
CA HIS A 13 -0.94 6.40 -13.06
C HIS A 13 -2.31 6.95 -12.72
N SER A 14 -2.55 8.24 -13.06
CA SER A 14 -3.89 8.82 -12.98
C SER A 14 -4.77 8.24 -14.09
N SER A 15 -5.98 7.83 -13.75
CA SER A 15 -7.00 7.43 -14.71
C SER A 15 -8.01 8.55 -14.92
N LYS A 16 -8.55 8.68 -16.15
CA LYS A 16 -9.69 9.59 -16.38
C LYS A 16 -10.90 9.10 -15.60
N ARG A 17 -11.52 9.99 -14.83
CA ARG A 17 -12.68 9.69 -14.01
C ARG A 17 -13.84 10.60 -14.38
N ASN A 18 -15.05 10.04 -14.52
CA ASN A 18 -16.26 10.84 -14.64
C ASN A 18 -16.78 11.20 -13.24
N TYR A 19 -16.38 12.39 -12.77
CA TYR A 19 -16.74 12.85 -11.42
C TYR A 19 -18.24 13.07 -11.24
N LEU A 20 -18.96 13.56 -12.26
CA LEU A 20 -20.42 13.74 -12.20
C LEU A 20 -21.14 12.41 -12.01
N LYS A 21 -20.78 11.40 -12.80
CA LYS A 21 -21.35 10.05 -12.66
C LYS A 21 -21.03 9.44 -11.28
N ARG A 22 -19.85 9.68 -10.75
CA ARG A 22 -19.47 9.22 -9.39
C ARG A 22 -20.26 9.93 -8.30
N MET A 23 -20.51 11.23 -8.44
CA MET A 23 -21.32 12.00 -7.47
C MET A 23 -22.78 11.53 -7.43
N SER A 24 -23.36 11.17 -8.56
CA SER A 24 -24.74 10.68 -8.65
C SER A 24 -24.91 9.23 -8.19
N ASN A 25 -23.83 8.47 -7.98
CA ASN A 25 -23.86 7.04 -7.69
C ASN A 25 -23.67 6.75 -6.20
N GLN A 26 -24.56 7.26 -5.35
CA GLN A 26 -24.56 7.02 -3.89
C GLN A 26 -23.19 7.27 -3.22
N LYS A 27 -22.57 8.39 -3.56
CA LYS A 27 -21.23 8.74 -3.09
C LYS A 27 -21.09 8.71 -1.55
N VAL A 28 -22.07 9.29 -0.84
CA VAL A 28 -22.06 9.38 0.63
C VAL A 28 -22.05 7.98 1.25
N ARG A 29 -22.91 7.08 0.76
CA ARG A 29 -22.95 5.68 1.23
C ARG A 29 -21.64 4.95 0.92
N GLY A 30 -21.08 5.16 -0.26
CA GLY A 30 -19.80 4.60 -0.64
C GLY A 30 -18.65 5.07 0.29
N MET A 31 -18.64 6.34 0.65
CA MET A 31 -17.68 6.90 1.60
C MET A 31 -17.83 6.32 3.00
N GLN A 32 -19.06 6.13 3.49
CA GLN A 32 -19.33 5.50 4.78
C GLN A 32 -18.81 4.06 4.83
N ILE A 33 -19.03 3.29 3.77
CA ILE A 33 -18.52 1.92 3.65
C ILE A 33 -16.98 1.94 3.57
N ALA A 34 -16.40 2.81 2.77
CA ALA A 34 -14.95 2.93 2.60
C ALA A 34 -14.25 3.32 3.92
N SER A 35 -14.88 4.17 4.74
CA SER A 35 -14.31 4.64 6.01
C SER A 35 -14.08 3.54 7.05
N LYS A 36 -14.66 2.37 6.86
CA LYS A 36 -14.44 1.21 7.73
C LYS A 36 -13.13 0.48 7.43
N TYR A 37 -12.51 0.76 6.28
CA TYR A 37 -11.25 0.14 5.82
C TYR A 37 -11.23 -1.39 5.89
N GLY A 38 -12.41 -2.03 5.73
CA GLY A 38 -12.55 -3.48 5.71
C GLY A 38 -12.48 -4.07 4.31
N TYR A 39 -13.07 -5.26 4.13
CA TYR A 39 -13.13 -5.95 2.85
C TYR A 39 -13.59 -5.06 1.69
N ASP A 40 -14.68 -4.31 1.87
CA ASP A 40 -15.25 -3.48 0.80
C ASP A 40 -14.27 -2.43 0.28
N TYR A 41 -13.47 -1.85 1.16
CA TYR A 41 -12.45 -0.87 0.80
C TYR A 41 -11.30 -1.50 -0.01
N TRP A 42 -10.80 -2.65 0.42
CA TRP A 42 -9.64 -3.29 -0.20
C TRP A 42 -10.00 -4.18 -1.39
N ASP A 43 -10.94 -5.08 -1.22
CA ASP A 43 -11.22 -6.17 -2.14
C ASP A 43 -12.66 -6.20 -2.65
N GLY A 44 -13.50 -5.25 -2.21
CA GLY A 44 -14.88 -5.09 -2.67
C GLY A 44 -14.99 -4.35 -3.99
N LYS A 45 -16.17 -3.79 -4.25
CA LYS A 45 -16.42 -3.05 -5.49
C LYS A 45 -15.55 -1.80 -5.59
N ARG A 46 -15.12 -1.47 -6.81
CA ARG A 46 -14.27 -0.30 -7.08
C ARG A 46 -14.84 1.03 -6.56
N ARG A 47 -16.17 1.13 -6.46
CA ARG A 47 -16.85 2.31 -5.89
C ARG A 47 -16.51 2.57 -4.42
N TYR A 48 -16.09 1.55 -3.68
CA TYR A 48 -15.78 1.65 -2.24
C TYR A 48 -14.29 1.80 -1.94
N GLY A 49 -13.43 1.59 -2.92
CA GLY A 49 -12.00 1.68 -2.71
C GLY A 49 -11.16 1.13 -3.87
N TYR A 50 -10.29 0.20 -3.58
CA TYR A 50 -9.34 -0.34 -4.55
C TYR A 50 -9.96 -1.25 -5.62
N GLY A 51 -11.08 -1.91 -5.32
CA GLY A 51 -11.70 -2.85 -6.26
C GLY A 51 -10.92 -4.16 -6.42
N GLY A 52 -10.24 -4.58 -5.38
CA GLY A 52 -9.33 -5.72 -5.35
C GLY A 52 -7.87 -5.27 -5.28
N TYR A 53 -7.27 -5.38 -4.10
CA TYR A 53 -5.87 -5.04 -3.87
C TYR A 53 -5.06 -6.31 -3.62
N LYS A 54 -4.57 -6.89 -4.71
CA LYS A 54 -3.85 -8.16 -4.70
C LYS A 54 -2.34 -7.95 -4.82
N TYR A 55 -1.59 -8.89 -4.26
CA TYR A 55 -0.15 -8.95 -4.47
C TYR A 55 0.16 -9.28 -5.93
N ILE A 56 0.97 -8.42 -6.54
CA ILE A 56 1.51 -8.63 -7.89
C ILE A 56 3.02 -8.79 -7.73
N PRO A 57 3.59 -9.98 -8.00
CA PRO A 57 5.02 -10.21 -7.86
C PRO A 57 5.85 -9.14 -8.57
N GLY A 58 6.82 -8.57 -7.84
CA GLY A 58 7.74 -7.57 -8.37
C GLY A 58 7.18 -6.15 -8.54
N ARG A 59 5.87 -5.93 -8.36
CA ARG A 59 5.28 -4.58 -8.51
C ARG A 59 5.95 -3.53 -7.61
N TRP A 60 6.17 -3.86 -6.35
CA TRP A 60 6.79 -2.96 -5.36
C TRP A 60 8.32 -3.07 -5.30
N ARG A 61 8.92 -3.98 -6.05
CA ARG A 61 10.37 -4.21 -6.01
C ARG A 61 11.19 -2.99 -6.38
N GLY A 62 10.79 -2.24 -7.40
CA GLY A 62 11.46 -1.00 -7.78
C GLY A 62 11.46 0.05 -6.68
N VAL A 63 10.34 0.20 -5.98
CA VAL A 63 10.23 1.10 -4.81
C VAL A 63 11.11 0.61 -3.67
N ALA A 64 11.07 -0.68 -3.37
CA ALA A 64 11.92 -1.30 -2.34
C ALA A 64 13.42 -1.06 -2.62
N LYS A 65 13.87 -1.28 -3.83
CA LYS A 65 15.27 -1.02 -4.24
C LYS A 65 15.66 0.44 -4.06
N LYS A 66 14.78 1.38 -4.41
CA LYS A 66 15.04 2.82 -4.22
C LYS A 66 15.14 3.19 -2.75
N LEU A 67 14.28 2.67 -1.90
CA LEU A 67 14.33 2.90 -0.45
C LEU A 67 15.63 2.35 0.14
N ILE A 68 15.99 1.12 -0.20
CA ILE A 68 17.22 0.48 0.25
C ILE A 68 18.44 1.34 -0.14
N LYS A 69 18.52 1.77 -1.39
CA LYS A 69 19.62 2.60 -1.89
C LYS A 69 19.66 3.97 -1.21
N ASN A 70 18.53 4.69 -1.14
CA ASN A 70 18.49 6.06 -0.65
C ASN A 70 18.72 6.19 0.85
N TYR A 71 18.38 5.17 1.62
CA TYR A 71 18.55 5.15 3.08
C TYR A 71 19.64 4.19 3.53
N SER A 72 20.42 3.64 2.60
CA SER A 72 21.51 2.69 2.89
C SER A 72 21.07 1.55 3.81
N LEU A 73 19.86 1.01 3.54
CA LEU A 73 19.32 -0.08 4.33
C LEU A 73 20.11 -1.37 4.12
N ASN A 74 20.27 -2.14 5.17
CA ASN A 74 20.94 -3.44 5.15
C ASN A 74 20.23 -4.43 6.08
N ASN A 75 20.75 -5.65 6.20
CA ASN A 75 20.17 -6.69 7.04
C ASN A 75 20.12 -6.35 8.54
N ASN A 76 20.90 -5.37 9.02
CA ASN A 76 20.86 -4.89 10.41
C ASN A 76 19.88 -3.73 10.63
N SER A 77 19.26 -3.22 9.57
CA SER A 77 18.32 -2.11 9.64
C SER A 77 16.97 -2.54 10.24
N GLN A 78 16.22 -1.57 10.73
CA GLN A 78 14.85 -1.74 11.18
C GLN A 78 13.95 -0.74 10.45
N ILE A 79 12.77 -1.18 10.01
CA ILE A 79 11.80 -0.35 9.32
C ILE A 79 10.44 -0.48 9.99
N LEU A 80 9.78 0.66 10.19
CA LEU A 80 8.36 0.74 10.54
C LEU A 80 7.63 1.44 9.39
N ASP A 81 6.67 0.77 8.80
CA ASP A 81 5.77 1.32 7.79
C ASP A 81 4.42 1.66 8.42
N VAL A 82 4.12 2.94 8.54
CA VAL A 82 2.85 3.42 9.09
C VAL A 82 1.85 3.63 7.96
N GLY A 83 0.71 2.93 8.02
CA GLY A 83 -0.23 2.83 6.91
C GLY A 83 0.17 1.77 5.89
N CYS A 84 0.73 0.66 6.36
CA CYS A 84 1.31 -0.37 5.50
C CYS A 84 0.29 -1.15 4.65
N GLY A 85 -0.99 -1.05 4.93
CA GLY A 85 -2.04 -1.82 4.26
C GLY A 85 -1.79 -3.33 4.36
N LYS A 86 -1.78 -4.01 3.23
CA LYS A 86 -1.45 -5.44 3.14
C LYS A 86 0.07 -5.71 3.17
N ALA A 87 0.88 -4.72 3.48
CA ALA A 87 2.33 -4.77 3.69
C ALA A 87 3.15 -5.31 2.50
N TYR A 88 2.67 -5.13 1.28
CA TYR A 88 3.37 -5.66 0.11
C TYR A 88 4.74 -5.02 -0.13
N LEU A 89 4.92 -3.74 0.20
CA LEU A 89 6.22 -3.07 0.13
C LEU A 89 7.20 -3.66 1.14
N LEU A 90 6.77 -3.87 2.38
CA LEU A 90 7.59 -4.51 3.41
C LEU A 90 8.01 -5.93 3.01
N HIS A 91 7.08 -6.69 2.41
CA HIS A 91 7.38 -8.00 1.87
C HIS A 91 8.50 -7.96 0.82
N GLU A 92 8.43 -7.02 -0.14
CA GLU A 92 9.48 -6.87 -1.17
C GLU A 92 10.83 -6.46 -0.56
N ILE A 93 10.83 -5.61 0.46
CA ILE A 93 12.06 -5.24 1.18
C ILE A 93 12.66 -6.47 1.87
N LYS A 94 11.82 -7.29 2.51
CA LYS A 94 12.25 -8.52 3.18
C LYS A 94 12.82 -9.55 2.21
N LEU A 95 12.27 -9.63 0.99
CA LEU A 95 12.82 -10.50 -0.06
C LEU A 95 14.22 -10.06 -0.49
N LEU A 96 14.51 -8.76 -0.51
CA LEU A 96 15.81 -8.21 -0.88
C LEU A 96 16.83 -8.24 0.27
N LEU A 97 16.35 -8.10 1.50
CA LEU A 97 17.15 -8.08 2.73
C LEU A 97 16.53 -9.06 3.75
N PRO A 98 16.85 -10.36 3.66
CA PRO A 98 16.13 -11.39 4.45
C PRO A 98 16.24 -11.24 5.98
N GLU A 99 17.29 -10.62 6.49
CA GLU A 99 17.53 -10.44 7.94
C GLU A 99 17.05 -9.09 8.47
N ILE A 100 16.57 -8.19 7.60
CA ILE A 100 16.05 -6.88 8.05
C ILE A 100 14.85 -7.06 8.98
N LYS A 101 14.76 -6.23 10.02
CA LYS A 101 13.60 -6.19 10.89
C LYS A 101 12.55 -5.25 10.31
N ILE A 102 11.38 -5.79 10.01
CA ILE A 102 10.27 -5.03 9.43
C ILE A 102 9.08 -5.04 10.37
N TYR A 103 8.42 -3.90 10.47
CA TYR A 103 7.21 -3.69 11.26
C TYR A 103 6.21 -2.91 10.42
N GLY A 104 4.97 -3.31 10.43
CA GLY A 104 3.88 -2.61 9.78
C GLY A 104 2.78 -2.22 10.75
N PHE A 105 2.21 -1.05 10.56
CA PHE A 105 1.02 -0.60 11.28
C PHE A 105 -0.02 -0.09 10.30
N ASP A 106 -1.26 -0.51 10.47
CA ASP A 106 -2.40 0.00 9.70
C ASP A 106 -3.66 0.00 10.55
N ILE A 107 -4.55 0.95 10.29
CA ILE A 107 -5.87 1.02 10.93
C ILE A 107 -6.77 -0.15 10.51
N SER A 108 -6.50 -0.73 9.33
CA SER A 108 -7.27 -1.82 8.77
C SER A 108 -6.80 -3.18 9.29
N SER A 109 -7.50 -3.73 10.26
CA SER A 109 -7.27 -5.13 10.70
C SER A 109 -7.46 -6.13 9.56
N TYR A 110 -8.40 -5.85 8.63
CA TYR A 110 -8.58 -6.66 7.44
C TYR A 110 -7.32 -6.70 6.56
N ALA A 111 -6.73 -5.52 6.27
CA ALA A 111 -5.50 -5.44 5.46
C ALA A 111 -4.35 -6.20 6.13
N ILE A 112 -4.16 -6.00 7.43
CA ILE A 112 -3.12 -6.71 8.21
C ILE A 112 -3.32 -8.23 8.13
N SER A 113 -4.56 -8.72 8.25
CA SER A 113 -4.85 -10.16 8.16
C SER A 113 -4.54 -10.77 6.79
N LYS A 114 -4.35 -9.93 5.76
CA LYS A 114 -4.01 -10.33 4.38
C LYS A 114 -2.55 -10.07 4.03
N SER A 115 -1.73 -9.69 4.98
CA SER A 115 -0.29 -9.53 4.76
C SER A 115 0.39 -10.88 4.46
N LYS A 116 1.57 -10.83 3.84
CA LYS A 116 2.38 -12.03 3.59
C LYS A 116 3.03 -12.53 4.87
N ASP A 117 3.27 -13.83 4.98
CA ASP A 117 3.86 -14.48 6.17
C ASP A 117 5.27 -13.98 6.50
N THR A 118 5.92 -13.29 5.58
CA THR A 118 7.25 -12.68 5.79
C THR A 118 7.22 -11.40 6.64
N VAL A 119 6.02 -10.86 6.85
CA VAL A 119 5.85 -9.56 7.54
C VAL A 119 5.33 -9.75 8.95
#